data_75e27fb70615b520d204b611082defc9
#
_entry.id   75e27fb70615b520d204b611082defc9
#
_cell.length_a   1.000
_cell.length_b   1.000
_cell.length_c   1.000
_cell.angle_alpha   90.00
_cell.angle_beta   90.00
_cell.angle_gamma   90.00
#
_symmetry.space_group_name_H-M   'P 1'
#
loop_
_entity.id
_entity.type
_entity.pdbx_description
1 polymer ?
#
loop_
_entity_poly.entity_id
_entity_poly.type
_entity_poly.pdbx_seq_one_letter_code
_entity_poly.pdbx_strand_id
1 'polypeptide(L)'
;MDSDSDAILREPPPAGNELDTLLGALERQRGYVAWKCGNLDSAGLRATLGPSTMTLGGLLKHLAAVEDDVFSVKLHGRDRHPPWDTVDFGADPDWEWHSAAEDSPGQLVSLWQEAVSRSRALVAEAIADGGLDRLASYTWPDGRTPSLRRLLIDMIEEYARHVGHADLIRESVDGLVGEDPE
;
A
#
# COMPACT_ATOMS: atom_id res chain seq x y z
N MET A 1 -16.62 22.86 -6.66
CA MET A 1 -16.19 22.01 -5.52
C MET A 1 -16.31 20.60 -6.02
N ASP A 2 -15.39 20.28 -6.96
CA ASP A 2 -15.37 18.97 -7.63
C ASP A 2 -14.70 17.99 -6.68
N SER A 3 -15.44 16.94 -6.36
CA SER A 3 -15.09 15.99 -5.34
C SER A 3 -13.85 15.18 -5.73
N ASP A 4 -12.83 15.26 -4.90
CA ASP A 4 -11.59 14.43 -4.94
C ASP A 4 -11.86 12.91 -4.90
N SER A 5 -13.11 12.48 -4.70
CA SER A 5 -13.50 11.07 -4.66
C SER A 5 -13.52 10.39 -6.04
N ASP A 6 -13.79 11.13 -7.12
CA ASP A 6 -13.79 10.57 -8.49
C ASP A 6 -12.37 10.25 -9.03
N ALA A 7 -11.32 10.76 -8.36
CA ALA A 7 -9.94 10.49 -8.76
C ALA A 7 -9.39 9.16 -8.21
N ILE A 8 -10.09 8.54 -7.27
CA ILE A 8 -9.55 7.45 -6.45
C ILE A 8 -9.59 6.09 -7.18
N LEU A 9 -10.59 5.86 -8.02
CA LEU A 9 -10.78 4.57 -8.71
C LEU A 9 -10.68 4.68 -10.23
N ARG A 10 -9.59 5.30 -10.71
CA ARG A 10 -9.35 5.32 -12.16
C ARG A 10 -9.02 3.93 -12.68
N GLU A 11 -9.80 3.49 -13.67
CA GLU A 11 -9.47 2.31 -14.43
C GLU A 11 -8.14 2.49 -15.16
N PRO A 12 -7.25 1.48 -15.16
CA PRO A 12 -6.11 1.48 -16.05
C PRO A 12 -6.59 1.54 -17.51
N PRO A 13 -5.81 2.10 -18.43
CA PRO A 13 -6.23 2.18 -19.82
C PRO A 13 -6.45 0.77 -20.39
N PRO A 14 -7.61 0.48 -21.04
CA PRO A 14 -7.99 -0.87 -21.48
C PRO A 14 -7.06 -1.45 -22.56
N ALA A 15 -6.29 -0.62 -23.23
CA ALA A 15 -5.31 -0.97 -24.25
C ALA A 15 -4.03 -0.14 -24.13
N GLY A 16 -3.62 0.14 -22.88
CA GLY A 16 -2.37 0.85 -22.58
C GLY A 16 -1.13 0.02 -22.88
N ASN A 17 0.03 0.68 -22.90
CA ASN A 17 1.30 -0.03 -22.90
C ASN A 17 1.51 -0.74 -21.52
N GLU A 18 2.55 -1.56 -21.43
CA GLU A 18 2.84 -2.33 -20.22
C GLU A 18 3.01 -1.43 -18.98
N LEU A 19 3.74 -0.33 -19.11
CA LEU A 19 3.99 0.60 -18.00
C LEU A 19 2.69 1.23 -17.49
N ASP A 20 1.88 1.78 -18.39
CA ASP A 20 0.61 2.41 -18.05
C ASP A 20 -0.36 1.41 -17.41
N THR A 21 -0.34 0.16 -17.88
CA THR A 21 -1.17 -0.92 -17.34
C THR A 21 -0.75 -1.29 -15.91
N LEU A 22 0.56 -1.47 -15.66
CA LEU A 22 1.07 -1.82 -14.32
C LEU A 22 0.85 -0.69 -13.33
N LEU A 23 1.18 0.55 -13.72
CA LEU A 23 0.98 1.71 -12.84
C LEU A 23 -0.51 1.93 -12.57
N GLY A 24 -1.36 1.85 -13.58
CA GLY A 24 -2.80 2.00 -13.42
C GLY A 24 -3.41 0.93 -12.53
N ALA A 25 -2.96 -0.33 -12.66
CA ALA A 25 -3.41 -1.42 -11.79
C ALA A 25 -3.02 -1.17 -10.33
N LEU A 26 -1.78 -0.74 -10.06
CA LEU A 26 -1.34 -0.42 -8.69
C LEU A 26 -2.11 0.77 -8.11
N GLU A 27 -2.32 1.84 -8.90
CA GLU A 27 -3.10 3.01 -8.45
C GLU A 27 -4.55 2.65 -8.15
N ARG A 28 -5.16 1.76 -8.92
CA ARG A 28 -6.51 1.25 -8.65
C ARG A 28 -6.56 0.51 -7.31
N GLN A 29 -5.59 -0.36 -7.03
CA GLN A 29 -5.51 -1.06 -5.73
C GLN A 29 -5.34 -0.10 -4.55
N ARG A 30 -4.51 0.93 -4.71
CA ARG A 30 -4.37 2.01 -3.72
C ARG A 30 -5.69 2.76 -3.51
N GLY A 31 -6.44 2.99 -4.57
CA GLY A 31 -7.77 3.57 -4.51
C GLY A 31 -8.76 2.74 -3.69
N TYR A 32 -8.76 1.42 -3.88
CA TYR A 32 -9.59 0.52 -3.07
C TYR A 32 -9.24 0.59 -1.58
N VAL A 33 -7.96 0.61 -1.23
CA VAL A 33 -7.53 0.78 0.18
C VAL A 33 -8.02 2.11 0.74
N ALA A 34 -7.84 3.21 0.00
CA ALA A 34 -8.32 4.52 0.42
C ALA A 34 -9.84 4.54 0.68
N TRP A 35 -10.61 3.91 -0.21
CA TRP A 35 -12.05 3.81 -0.08
C TRP A 35 -12.48 2.92 1.10
N LYS A 36 -11.92 1.71 1.19
CA LYS A 36 -12.32 0.73 2.23
C LYS A 36 -11.87 1.14 3.64
N CYS A 37 -10.79 1.91 3.76
CA CYS A 37 -10.31 2.42 5.05
C CYS A 37 -10.78 3.86 5.34
N GLY A 38 -11.38 4.54 4.37
CA GLY A 38 -11.83 5.93 4.50
C GLY A 38 -13.09 6.10 5.34
N ASN A 39 -13.26 7.31 5.89
CA ASN A 39 -14.48 7.74 6.61
C ASN A 39 -14.85 6.86 7.82
N LEU A 40 -13.88 6.20 8.45
CA LEU A 40 -14.06 5.43 9.67
C LEU A 40 -13.47 6.18 10.86
N ASP A 41 -14.12 6.01 12.00
CA ASP A 41 -13.58 6.42 13.30
C ASP A 41 -12.57 5.39 13.85
N SER A 42 -12.00 5.69 15.01
CA SER A 42 -11.03 4.79 15.65
C SER A 42 -11.62 3.42 16.00
N ALA A 43 -12.91 3.32 16.27
CA ALA A 43 -13.56 2.03 16.56
C ALA A 43 -13.66 1.18 15.29
N GLY A 44 -14.08 1.77 14.18
CA GLY A 44 -14.15 1.10 12.88
C GLY A 44 -12.77 0.64 12.38
N LEU A 45 -11.73 1.50 12.51
CA LEU A 45 -10.37 1.13 12.11
C LEU A 45 -9.72 0.05 12.99
N ARG A 46 -10.20 -0.16 14.23
CA ARG A 46 -9.71 -1.20 15.17
C ARG A 46 -10.56 -2.46 15.18
N ALA A 47 -11.67 -2.48 14.45
CA ALA A 47 -12.55 -3.64 14.39
C ALA A 47 -11.83 -4.83 13.76
N THR A 48 -12.10 -6.03 14.30
CA THR A 48 -11.58 -7.31 13.80
C THR A 48 -12.72 -8.17 13.28
N LEU A 49 -12.42 -9.14 12.42
CA LEU A 49 -13.38 -10.08 11.89
C LEU A 49 -13.06 -11.51 12.34
N GLY A 50 -13.98 -12.13 13.10
CA GLY A 50 -13.82 -13.48 13.60
C GLY A 50 -12.56 -13.66 14.44
N PRO A 51 -11.78 -14.74 14.25
CA PRO A 51 -10.56 -14.99 15.01
C PRO A 51 -9.33 -14.20 14.51
N SER A 52 -9.46 -13.43 13.41
CA SER A 52 -8.36 -12.65 12.86
C SER A 52 -8.03 -11.46 13.76
N THR A 53 -6.76 -11.16 13.91
CA THR A 53 -6.26 -9.94 14.58
C THR A 53 -6.08 -8.77 13.62
N MET A 54 -6.33 -8.99 12.33
CA MET A 54 -6.19 -7.98 11.29
C MET A 54 -7.26 -6.90 11.42
N THR A 55 -6.85 -5.63 11.27
CA THR A 55 -7.71 -4.45 11.33
C THR A 55 -7.48 -3.55 10.12
N LEU A 56 -8.45 -2.69 9.77
CA LEU A 56 -8.26 -1.71 8.68
C LEU A 56 -7.15 -0.69 9.02
N GLY A 57 -7.03 -0.29 10.28
CA GLY A 57 -5.92 0.57 10.73
C GLY A 57 -4.56 -0.12 10.60
N GLY A 58 -4.48 -1.39 10.96
CA GLY A 58 -3.28 -2.22 10.75
C GLY A 58 -2.91 -2.35 9.28
N LEU A 59 -3.89 -2.54 8.39
CA LEU A 59 -3.69 -2.59 6.94
C LEU A 59 -3.10 -1.29 6.39
N LEU A 60 -3.60 -0.12 6.80
CA LEU A 60 -3.04 1.16 6.39
C LEU A 60 -1.56 1.29 6.80
N LYS A 61 -1.24 0.95 8.04
CA LYS A 61 0.12 1.05 8.56
C LYS A 61 1.05 0.03 7.90
N HIS A 62 0.60 -1.21 7.75
CA HIS A 62 1.32 -2.27 7.05
C HIS A 62 1.63 -1.89 5.59
N LEU A 63 0.63 -1.47 4.83
CA LEU A 63 0.84 -1.08 3.44
C LEU A 63 1.76 0.14 3.30
N ALA A 64 1.74 1.09 4.26
CA ALA A 64 2.71 2.18 4.31
C ALA A 64 4.15 1.68 4.53
N ALA A 65 4.35 0.67 5.40
CA ALA A 65 5.65 0.03 5.60
C ALA A 65 6.13 -0.71 4.36
N VAL A 66 5.24 -1.41 3.68
CA VAL A 66 5.54 -2.16 2.45
C VAL A 66 5.92 -1.21 1.30
N GLU A 67 5.21 -0.08 1.14
CA GLU A 67 5.57 0.98 0.17
C GLU A 67 7.01 1.47 0.38
N ASP A 68 7.37 1.76 1.63
CA ASP A 68 8.72 2.22 1.98
C ASP A 68 9.77 1.13 1.75
N ASP A 69 9.51 -0.10 2.21
CA ASP A 69 10.42 -1.23 2.05
C ASP A 69 10.70 -1.55 0.58
N VAL A 70 9.66 -1.57 -0.26
CA VAL A 70 9.81 -1.95 -1.68
C VAL A 70 10.47 -0.85 -2.48
N PHE A 71 10.00 0.39 -2.37
CA PHE A 71 10.47 1.43 -3.29
C PHE A 71 11.66 2.25 -2.74
N SER A 72 11.76 2.48 -1.42
CA SER A 72 12.93 3.14 -0.86
C SER A 72 14.09 2.15 -0.66
N VAL A 73 13.85 1.09 0.09
CA VAL A 73 14.93 0.18 0.50
C VAL A 73 15.31 -0.77 -0.63
N LYS A 74 14.37 -1.59 -1.13
CA LYS A 74 14.69 -2.62 -2.12
C LYS A 74 15.05 -2.04 -3.48
N LEU A 75 14.23 -1.12 -4.01
CA LEU A 75 14.45 -0.56 -5.35
C LEU A 75 15.67 0.37 -5.38
N HIS A 76 15.78 1.31 -4.45
CA HIS A 76 16.80 2.36 -4.47
C HIS A 76 17.97 2.16 -3.49
N GLY A 77 17.90 1.20 -2.56
CA GLY A 77 18.93 0.99 -1.54
C GLY A 77 19.03 2.15 -0.54
N ARG A 78 17.94 2.90 -0.34
CA ARG A 78 17.87 4.01 0.61
C ARG A 78 17.52 3.51 2.01
N ASP A 79 17.79 4.33 3.00
CA ASP A 79 17.34 4.06 4.37
C ASP A 79 15.81 4.10 4.47
N ARG A 80 15.27 3.40 5.47
CA ARG A 80 13.85 3.46 5.81
C ARG A 80 13.47 4.87 6.26
N HIS A 81 12.27 5.30 5.92
CA HIS A 81 11.71 6.55 6.43
C HIS A 81 11.08 6.36 7.82
N PRO A 82 10.93 7.44 8.61
CA PRO A 82 10.13 7.36 9.84
C PRO A 82 8.68 6.90 9.56
N PRO A 83 8.10 6.11 10.45
CA PRO A 83 8.67 5.64 11.74
C PRO A 83 9.53 4.37 11.62
N TRP A 84 9.65 3.77 10.44
CA TRP A 84 10.27 2.46 10.19
C TRP A 84 11.77 2.43 10.45
N ASP A 85 12.43 3.58 10.39
CA ASP A 85 13.87 3.78 10.64
C ASP A 85 14.30 3.51 12.09
N THR A 86 13.35 3.56 13.03
CA THR A 86 13.59 3.34 14.47
C THR A 86 12.98 2.04 15.01
N VAL A 87 12.26 1.30 14.17
CA VAL A 87 11.58 0.05 14.60
C VAL A 87 12.55 -1.12 14.62
N ASP A 88 12.60 -1.83 15.75
CA ASP A 88 13.26 -3.13 15.85
C ASP A 88 12.30 -4.26 15.48
N PHE A 89 12.23 -4.57 14.19
CA PHE A 89 11.44 -5.69 13.68
C PHE A 89 11.96 -7.06 14.13
N GLY A 90 13.15 -7.13 14.72
CA GLY A 90 13.65 -8.37 15.34
C GLY A 90 12.99 -8.62 16.70
N ALA A 91 12.66 -7.56 17.42
CA ALA A 91 11.95 -7.62 18.70
C ALA A 91 10.42 -7.74 18.52
N ASP A 92 9.85 -7.07 17.54
CA ASP A 92 8.41 -7.12 17.20
C ASP A 92 8.23 -7.16 15.68
N PRO A 93 8.17 -8.35 15.07
CA PRO A 93 7.97 -8.50 13.63
C PRO A 93 6.64 -7.95 13.11
N ASP A 94 5.64 -7.84 13.99
CA ASP A 94 4.28 -7.39 13.69
C ASP A 94 4.01 -5.97 14.24
N TRP A 95 5.06 -5.19 14.46
CA TRP A 95 4.97 -3.88 15.09
C TRP A 95 3.97 -2.93 14.42
N GLU A 96 3.88 -2.92 13.09
CA GLU A 96 2.92 -2.10 12.37
C GLU A 96 1.47 -2.44 12.70
N TRP A 97 1.17 -3.72 12.94
CA TRP A 97 -0.16 -4.19 13.33
C TRP A 97 -0.48 -3.82 14.77
N HIS A 98 0.47 -4.03 15.68
CA HIS A 98 0.28 -3.76 17.10
C HIS A 98 0.16 -2.26 17.38
N SER A 99 1.04 -1.46 16.80
CA SER A 99 1.10 -0.03 17.05
C SER A 99 0.00 0.79 16.35
N ALA A 100 -0.64 0.25 15.32
CA ALA A 100 -1.73 0.93 14.63
C ALA A 100 -2.93 1.27 15.56
N ALA A 101 -3.11 0.50 16.63
CA ALA A 101 -4.17 0.76 17.60
C ALA A 101 -3.96 2.04 18.43
N GLU A 102 -2.74 2.58 18.47
CA GLU A 102 -2.38 3.80 19.20
C GLU A 102 -2.55 5.05 18.34
N ASP A 103 -2.60 4.90 17.02
CA ASP A 103 -2.71 6.00 16.08
C ASP A 103 -4.18 6.43 15.88
N SER A 104 -4.38 7.72 15.64
CA SER A 104 -5.66 8.25 15.21
C SER A 104 -5.94 7.93 13.74
N PRO A 105 -7.22 7.94 13.29
CA PRO A 105 -7.56 7.73 11.89
C PRO A 105 -6.80 8.66 10.93
N GLY A 106 -6.69 9.94 11.27
CA GLY A 106 -5.96 10.92 10.47
C GLY A 106 -4.47 10.61 10.35
N GLN A 107 -3.83 10.14 11.43
CA GLN A 107 -2.41 9.74 11.40
C GLN A 107 -2.19 8.53 10.51
N LEU A 108 -3.03 7.50 10.59
CA LEU A 108 -2.91 6.29 9.77
C LEU A 108 -3.09 6.60 8.27
N VAL A 109 -4.11 7.38 7.94
CA VAL A 109 -4.36 7.79 6.54
C VAL A 109 -3.21 8.65 6.02
N SER A 110 -2.75 9.64 6.77
CA SER A 110 -1.64 10.52 6.36
C SER A 110 -0.34 9.72 6.16
N LEU A 111 -0.01 8.83 7.09
CA LEU A 111 1.18 7.98 7.01
C LEU A 111 1.20 7.15 5.72
N TRP A 112 0.07 6.51 5.40
CA TRP A 112 -0.06 5.73 4.18
C TRP A 112 0.00 6.62 2.92
N GLN A 113 -0.72 7.73 2.88
CA GLN A 113 -0.71 8.65 1.73
C GLN A 113 0.68 9.24 1.47
N GLU A 114 1.43 9.58 2.50
CA GLU A 114 2.80 10.05 2.38
C GLU A 114 3.74 8.97 1.83
N ALA A 115 3.61 7.72 2.30
CA ALA A 115 4.37 6.59 1.77
C ALA A 115 4.07 6.37 0.28
N VAL A 116 2.80 6.36 -0.12
CA VAL A 116 2.37 6.25 -1.52
C VAL A 116 2.93 7.41 -2.37
N SER A 117 2.89 8.64 -1.86
CA SER A 117 3.42 9.80 -2.57
C SER A 117 4.93 9.69 -2.82
N ARG A 118 5.69 9.25 -1.81
CA ARG A 118 7.13 8.98 -1.96
C ARG A 118 7.39 7.87 -2.98
N SER A 119 6.64 6.78 -2.90
CA SER A 119 6.76 5.65 -3.82
C SER A 119 6.53 6.05 -5.27
N ARG A 120 5.53 6.88 -5.54
CA ARG A 120 5.29 7.43 -6.89
C ARG A 120 6.50 8.19 -7.43
N ALA A 121 7.14 9.02 -6.60
CA ALA A 121 8.33 9.76 -6.99
C ALA A 121 9.53 8.82 -7.26
N LEU A 122 9.73 7.81 -6.40
CA LEU A 122 10.80 6.83 -6.55
C LEU A 122 10.60 5.93 -7.79
N VAL A 123 9.38 5.53 -8.07
CA VAL A 123 9.05 4.79 -9.29
C VAL A 123 9.29 5.65 -10.53
N ALA A 124 8.90 6.92 -10.52
CA ALA A 124 9.17 7.84 -11.65
C ALA A 124 10.68 8.03 -11.88
N GLU A 125 11.48 8.13 -10.82
CA GLU A 125 12.95 8.19 -10.90
C GLU A 125 13.50 6.90 -11.54
N ALA A 126 13.04 5.74 -11.12
CA ALA A 126 13.47 4.45 -11.66
C ALA A 126 13.08 4.27 -13.14
N ILE A 127 11.90 4.74 -13.53
CA ILE A 127 11.45 4.73 -14.93
C ILE A 127 12.39 5.60 -15.80
N ALA A 128 12.78 6.76 -15.32
CA ALA A 128 13.70 7.65 -16.03
C ALA A 128 15.12 7.07 -16.15
N ASP A 129 15.53 6.20 -15.23
CA ASP A 129 16.87 5.57 -15.12
C ASP A 129 16.94 4.12 -15.62
N GLY A 130 16.06 3.69 -16.50
CA GLY A 130 16.12 2.34 -17.08
C GLY A 130 14.78 1.67 -17.31
N GLY A 131 13.69 2.33 -17.00
CA GLY A 131 12.34 1.82 -17.26
C GLY A 131 12.01 0.59 -16.41
N LEU A 132 11.11 -0.23 -16.92
CA LEU A 132 10.66 -1.45 -16.24
C LEU A 132 11.76 -2.48 -16.03
N ASP A 133 12.83 -2.43 -16.81
CA ASP A 133 13.96 -3.37 -16.73
C ASP A 133 15.06 -2.92 -15.74
N ARG A 134 14.93 -1.72 -15.15
CA ARG A 134 15.84 -1.25 -14.11
C ARG A 134 15.89 -2.25 -12.97
N LEU A 135 17.09 -2.73 -12.64
CA LEU A 135 17.28 -3.65 -11.52
C LEU A 135 17.23 -2.89 -10.18
N ALA A 136 16.69 -3.56 -9.18
CA ALA A 136 16.68 -3.07 -7.81
C ALA A 136 18.10 -3.06 -7.20
N SER A 137 18.28 -2.34 -6.11
CA SER A 137 19.51 -2.40 -5.30
C SER A 137 19.56 -3.67 -4.45
N TYR A 138 18.41 -4.24 -4.15
CA TYR A 138 18.28 -5.46 -3.35
C TYR A 138 18.45 -6.72 -4.22
N THR A 139 19.22 -7.69 -3.70
CA THR A 139 19.38 -9.03 -4.30
C THR A 139 18.82 -10.08 -3.36
N TRP A 140 18.02 -11.00 -3.87
CA TRP A 140 17.48 -12.12 -3.10
C TRP A 140 18.60 -13.05 -2.61
N PRO A 141 18.36 -13.87 -1.56
CA PRO A 141 19.37 -14.80 -1.03
C PRO A 141 19.89 -15.81 -2.05
N ASP A 142 19.14 -16.09 -3.12
CA ASP A 142 19.52 -16.96 -4.22
C ASP A 142 20.38 -16.26 -5.30
N GLY A 143 20.73 -15.00 -5.10
CA GLY A 143 21.56 -14.19 -5.99
C GLY A 143 20.82 -13.50 -7.13
N ARG A 144 19.51 -13.64 -7.25
CA ARG A 144 18.71 -12.95 -8.28
C ARG A 144 18.33 -11.54 -7.83
N THR A 145 18.39 -10.59 -8.74
CA THR A 145 18.00 -9.20 -8.49
C THR A 145 16.70 -8.90 -9.24
N PRO A 146 15.62 -8.45 -8.54
CA PRO A 146 14.37 -8.14 -9.21
C PRO A 146 14.49 -6.85 -10.05
N SER A 147 13.71 -6.76 -11.12
CA SER A 147 13.51 -5.54 -11.87
C SER A 147 12.36 -4.70 -11.29
N LEU A 148 12.25 -3.41 -11.69
CA LEU A 148 11.10 -2.58 -11.36
C LEU A 148 9.79 -3.25 -11.76
N ARG A 149 9.72 -3.87 -12.95
CA ARG A 149 8.55 -4.64 -13.41
C ARG A 149 8.13 -5.68 -12.38
N ARG A 150 9.09 -6.45 -11.85
CA ARG A 150 8.79 -7.47 -10.84
C ARG A 150 8.28 -6.86 -9.55
N LEU A 151 8.90 -5.79 -9.07
CA LEU A 151 8.46 -5.10 -7.84
C LEU A 151 7.07 -4.49 -7.99
N LEU A 152 6.70 -3.96 -9.15
CA LEU A 152 5.35 -3.46 -9.41
C LEU A 152 4.31 -4.59 -9.37
N ILE A 153 4.62 -5.75 -9.95
CA ILE A 153 3.75 -6.94 -9.87
C ILE A 153 3.59 -7.40 -8.43
N ASP A 154 4.69 -7.52 -7.68
CA ASP A 154 4.65 -7.92 -6.27
C ASP A 154 3.78 -6.96 -5.44
N MET A 155 3.87 -5.65 -5.71
CA MET A 155 3.03 -4.64 -5.03
C MET A 155 1.56 -4.76 -5.41
N ILE A 156 1.24 -5.02 -6.67
CA ILE A 156 -0.15 -5.24 -7.10
C ILE A 156 -0.74 -6.48 -6.39
N GLU A 157 0.02 -7.58 -6.33
CA GLU A 157 -0.39 -8.81 -5.63
C GLU A 157 -0.60 -8.58 -4.13
N GLU A 158 0.31 -7.84 -3.49
CA GLU A 158 0.23 -7.50 -2.06
C GLU A 158 -1.02 -6.66 -1.75
N TYR A 159 -1.21 -5.58 -2.53
CA TYR A 159 -2.40 -4.76 -2.38
C TYR A 159 -3.69 -5.53 -2.66
N ALA A 160 -3.76 -6.32 -3.74
CA ALA A 160 -4.95 -7.08 -4.08
C ALA A 160 -5.34 -8.09 -2.97
N ARG A 161 -4.33 -8.76 -2.36
CA ARG A 161 -4.55 -9.63 -1.21
C ARG A 161 -5.18 -8.86 -0.05
N HIS A 162 -4.63 -7.70 0.28
CA HIS A 162 -5.07 -6.90 1.42
C HIS A 162 -6.37 -6.13 1.16
N VAL A 163 -6.68 -5.78 -0.08
CA VAL A 163 -8.01 -5.26 -0.45
C VAL A 163 -9.10 -6.29 -0.17
N GLY A 164 -8.87 -7.57 -0.53
CA GLY A 164 -9.82 -8.64 -0.19
C GLY A 164 -10.02 -8.82 1.34
N HIS A 165 -8.97 -8.62 2.15
CA HIS A 165 -9.13 -8.59 3.62
C HIS A 165 -9.93 -7.36 4.07
N ALA A 166 -9.64 -6.18 3.48
CA ALA A 166 -10.32 -4.94 3.80
C ALA A 166 -11.81 -5.01 3.45
N ASP A 167 -12.19 -5.65 2.34
CA ASP A 167 -13.57 -5.86 1.94
C ASP A 167 -14.38 -6.54 3.04
N LEU A 168 -13.90 -7.69 3.52
CA LEU A 168 -14.58 -8.46 4.55
C LEU A 168 -14.66 -7.74 5.90
N ILE A 169 -13.58 -7.06 6.29
CA ILE A 169 -13.56 -6.31 7.55
C ILE A 169 -14.52 -5.12 7.43
N ARG A 170 -14.46 -4.37 6.32
CA ARG A 170 -15.32 -3.21 6.10
C ARG A 170 -16.80 -3.57 6.09
N GLU A 171 -17.18 -4.64 5.39
CA GLU A 171 -18.54 -5.15 5.40
C GLU A 171 -19.02 -5.45 6.83
N SER A 172 -18.17 -6.03 7.68
CA SER A 172 -18.52 -6.34 9.07
C SER A 172 -18.66 -5.09 9.94
N VAL A 173 -18.02 -3.96 9.59
CA VAL A 173 -18.06 -2.72 10.37
C VAL A 173 -19.32 -1.93 10.12
N ASP A 174 -19.67 -1.70 8.86
CA ASP A 174 -20.78 -0.80 8.48
C ASP A 174 -21.60 -1.27 7.27
N GLY A 175 -21.30 -2.48 6.77
CA GLY A 175 -22.04 -3.06 5.64
C GLY A 175 -21.62 -2.55 4.27
N LEU A 176 -20.53 -1.77 4.17
CA LEU A 176 -20.04 -1.26 2.89
C LEU A 176 -19.49 -2.41 2.04
N VAL A 177 -20.15 -2.70 0.93
CA VAL A 177 -19.79 -3.73 -0.06
C VAL A 177 -19.53 -3.09 -1.43
N GLY A 178 -19.10 -3.92 -2.39
CA GLY A 178 -18.90 -3.49 -3.79
C GLY A 178 -17.44 -3.18 -4.10
N GLU A 179 -17.20 -2.86 -5.37
CA GLU A 179 -15.86 -2.57 -5.91
C GLU A 179 -15.65 -1.08 -6.17
N ASP A 180 -16.73 -0.32 -6.34
CA ASP A 180 -16.70 1.11 -6.63
C ASP A 180 -17.59 1.88 -5.63
N PRO A 181 -17.21 3.12 -5.22
CA PRO A 181 -18.09 4.00 -4.47
C PRO A 181 -19.31 4.39 -5.34
N GLU A 182 -20.50 4.39 -4.69
CA GLU A 182 -21.75 4.84 -5.33
C GLU A 182 -21.75 6.35 -5.57
#